data_8e3a44efb181890698bcdc0c2b798bbe
#
_entry.id   8e3a44efb181890698bcdc0c2b798bbe
#
_cell.length_a   1.000
_cell.length_b   1.000
_cell.length_c   1.000
_cell.angle_alpha   90.00
_cell.angle_beta   90.00
_cell.angle_gamma   90.00
#
_symmetry.space_group_name_H-M   'P 1'
#
loop_
_entity.id
_entity.type
_entity.pdbx_description
1 polymer ?
#
loop_
_entity_poly.entity_id
_entity_poly.type
_entity_poly.pdbx_seq_one_letter_code
_entity_poly.pdbx_strand_id
1 'polypeptide(L)'
;MSADPRDLTTVANLQFWLGLTNVQPATATQLQRLVTAVSVWMQDWMNRVIPSQSYQEFRDGNDQARLMLPNYPVTAIAAVTVDGVIIPPSPGPGQSGWVLANDTVTIRCGRFTQGKVNVEVDYTAGYAAPPPDLEQACLELASLRWKERDHIGHNSIAMGGQQTNFVVKDMPDSVKTVLQQYKKVVPC
;
A
#
# COMPACT_ATOMS: atom_id res chain seq x y z
N MET A 1 0.14 -17.60 13.64
CA MET A 1 0.82 -16.75 12.67
C MET A 1 0.78 -15.33 13.21
N SER A 2 1.88 -14.58 13.15
CA SER A 2 1.85 -13.16 13.48
C SER A 2 1.25 -12.39 12.29
N ALA A 3 0.68 -11.19 12.57
CA ALA A 3 0.21 -10.28 11.53
C ALA A 3 1.37 -9.93 10.58
N ASP A 4 1.09 -9.85 9.29
CA ASP A 4 2.05 -9.37 8.29
C ASP A 4 2.12 -7.83 8.38
N PRO A 5 3.31 -7.21 8.27
CA PRO A 5 3.42 -5.75 8.25
C PRO A 5 2.59 -5.07 7.15
N ARG A 6 2.21 -5.82 6.11
CA ARG A 6 1.39 -5.33 4.99
C ARG A 6 -0.12 -5.52 5.20
N ASP A 7 -0.54 -6.07 6.35
CA ASP A 7 -1.97 -6.25 6.63
C ASP A 7 -2.66 -4.88 6.72
N LEU A 8 -3.74 -4.70 5.94
CA LEU A 8 -4.54 -3.47 5.92
C LEU A 8 -5.61 -3.43 7.00
N THR A 9 -5.88 -4.56 7.65
CA THR A 9 -6.80 -4.67 8.78
C THR A 9 -6.36 -5.79 9.71
N THR A 10 -7.05 -5.95 10.83
CA THR A 10 -6.75 -7.00 11.82
C THR A 10 -7.77 -8.13 11.75
N VAL A 11 -7.36 -9.32 12.22
CA VAL A 11 -8.30 -10.44 12.39
C VAL A 11 -9.44 -10.09 13.34
N ALA A 12 -9.16 -9.31 14.39
CA ALA A 12 -10.18 -8.88 15.35
C ALA A 12 -11.27 -8.04 14.66
N ASN A 13 -10.88 -7.09 13.81
CA ASN A 13 -11.81 -6.27 13.04
C ASN A 13 -12.63 -7.13 12.06
N LEU A 14 -12.00 -8.11 11.39
CA LEU A 14 -12.72 -9.02 10.50
C LEU A 14 -13.68 -9.92 11.26
N GLN A 15 -13.31 -10.45 12.43
CA GLN A 15 -14.19 -11.23 13.29
C GLN A 15 -15.41 -10.42 13.74
N PHE A 16 -15.16 -9.19 14.18
CA PHE A 16 -16.23 -8.26 14.57
C PHE A 16 -17.18 -7.97 13.39
N TRP A 17 -16.63 -7.69 12.22
CA TRP A 17 -17.39 -7.44 10.98
C TRP A 17 -18.24 -8.65 10.55
N LEU A 18 -17.71 -9.86 10.73
CA LEU A 18 -18.44 -11.11 10.42
C LEU A 18 -19.43 -11.54 11.51
N GLY A 19 -19.46 -10.85 12.66
CA GLY A 19 -20.28 -11.23 13.82
C GLY A 19 -19.83 -12.54 14.48
N LEU A 20 -18.55 -12.91 14.34
CA LEU A 20 -18.02 -14.16 14.88
C LEU A 20 -17.62 -13.98 16.36
N THR A 21 -18.24 -14.76 17.25
CA THR A 21 -17.89 -14.83 18.67
C THR A 21 -17.28 -16.20 18.99
N ASN A 22 -16.36 -16.26 19.95
CA ASN A 22 -15.73 -17.52 20.41
C ASN A 22 -15.05 -18.31 19.27
N VAL A 23 -14.23 -17.61 18.46
CA VAL A 23 -13.55 -18.21 17.31
C VAL A 23 -12.48 -19.20 17.75
N GLN A 24 -12.54 -20.41 17.20
CA GLN A 24 -11.54 -21.45 17.44
C GLN A 24 -10.17 -21.02 16.89
N PRO A 25 -9.03 -21.41 17.49
CA PRO A 25 -7.69 -21.04 17.03
C PRO A 25 -7.41 -21.38 15.57
N ALA A 26 -7.90 -22.53 15.09
CA ALA A 26 -7.77 -22.93 13.68
C ALA A 26 -8.49 -21.96 12.74
N THR A 27 -9.68 -21.53 13.08
CA THR A 27 -10.45 -20.54 12.32
C THR A 27 -9.77 -19.17 12.36
N ALA A 28 -9.25 -18.75 13.50
CA ALA A 28 -8.48 -17.50 13.62
C ALA A 28 -7.24 -17.49 12.71
N THR A 29 -6.54 -18.63 12.60
CA THR A 29 -5.41 -18.79 11.67
C THR A 29 -5.84 -18.68 10.21
N GLN A 30 -6.99 -19.25 9.84
CA GLN A 30 -7.54 -19.11 8.49
C GLN A 30 -7.93 -17.66 8.17
N LEU A 31 -8.56 -16.97 9.12
CA LEU A 31 -8.90 -15.55 8.97
C LEU A 31 -7.64 -14.69 8.82
N GLN A 32 -6.56 -14.97 9.57
CA GLN A 32 -5.29 -14.27 9.40
C GLN A 32 -4.71 -14.45 7.99
N ARG A 33 -4.68 -15.67 7.50
CA ARG A 33 -4.24 -15.94 6.12
C ARG A 33 -5.08 -15.19 5.09
N LEU A 34 -6.38 -15.12 5.32
CA LEU A 34 -7.30 -14.42 4.43
C LEU A 34 -7.05 -12.90 4.44
N VAL A 35 -6.90 -12.31 5.63
CA VAL A 35 -6.55 -10.88 5.79
C VAL A 35 -5.28 -10.56 5.04
N THR A 36 -4.20 -11.32 5.28
CA THR A 36 -2.91 -11.12 4.62
C THR A 36 -3.03 -11.28 3.11
N ALA A 37 -3.70 -12.33 2.63
CA ALA A 37 -3.86 -12.59 1.19
C ALA A 37 -4.64 -11.46 0.50
N VAL A 38 -5.71 -10.96 1.11
CA VAL A 38 -6.51 -9.86 0.57
C VAL A 38 -5.72 -8.56 0.61
N SER A 39 -5.02 -8.27 1.70
CA SER A 39 -4.20 -7.06 1.86
C SER A 39 -3.09 -6.98 0.82
N VAL A 40 -2.37 -8.07 0.61
CA VAL A 40 -1.31 -8.16 -0.42
C VAL A 40 -1.91 -7.99 -1.81
N TRP A 41 -2.99 -8.71 -2.12
CA TRP A 41 -3.65 -8.63 -3.42
C TRP A 41 -4.14 -7.20 -3.74
N MET A 42 -4.73 -6.50 -2.76
CA MET A 42 -5.14 -5.10 -2.93
C MET A 42 -3.96 -4.18 -3.22
N GLN A 43 -2.85 -4.34 -2.52
CA GLN A 43 -1.63 -3.55 -2.71
C GLN A 43 -0.97 -3.83 -4.07
N ASP A 44 -0.93 -5.08 -4.51
CA ASP A 44 -0.45 -5.46 -5.84
C ASP A 44 -1.32 -4.84 -6.95
N TRP A 45 -2.65 -4.85 -6.76
CA TRP A 45 -3.58 -4.21 -7.70
C TRP A 45 -3.38 -2.69 -7.80
N MET A 46 -3.06 -2.04 -6.67
CA MET A 46 -2.75 -0.62 -6.60
C MET A 46 -1.32 -0.26 -7.06
N ASN A 47 -0.46 -1.25 -7.30
CA ASN A 47 0.98 -1.08 -7.58
C ASN A 47 1.71 -0.27 -6.49
N ARG A 48 1.34 -0.43 -5.22
CA ARG A 48 1.99 0.28 -4.12
C ARG A 48 1.79 -0.41 -2.77
N VAL A 49 2.75 -0.25 -1.90
CA VAL A 49 2.65 -0.63 -0.49
C VAL A 49 2.03 0.53 0.29
N ILE A 50 1.04 0.23 1.11
CA ILE A 50 0.31 1.24 1.91
C ILE A 50 0.98 1.48 3.26
N PRO A 51 1.32 0.44 4.06
CA PRO A 51 1.98 0.64 5.34
C PRO A 51 3.35 1.31 5.20
N SER A 52 3.69 2.12 6.20
CA SER A 52 4.97 2.84 6.24
C SER A 52 6.14 1.88 6.27
N GLN A 53 7.09 2.09 5.37
CA GLN A 53 8.37 1.36 5.32
C GLN A 53 9.51 2.23 4.82
N SER A 54 10.74 1.81 5.10
CA SER A 54 11.96 2.48 4.61
C SER A 54 12.29 2.02 3.20
N TYR A 55 12.71 2.98 2.38
CA TYR A 55 13.16 2.77 1.01
C TYR A 55 14.57 3.32 0.85
N GLN A 56 15.40 2.60 0.13
CA GLN A 56 16.67 3.07 -0.42
C GLN A 56 16.56 3.02 -1.93
N GLU A 57 16.63 4.16 -2.57
CA GLU A 57 16.44 4.25 -4.02
C GLU A 57 17.62 4.92 -4.69
N PHE A 58 18.04 4.31 -5.78
CA PHE A 58 19.06 4.83 -6.68
C PHE A 58 18.39 5.38 -7.93
N ARG A 59 18.70 6.63 -8.27
CA ARG A 59 18.07 7.35 -9.37
C ARG A 59 19.13 8.02 -10.25
N ASP A 60 18.76 8.26 -11.49
CA ASP A 60 19.57 9.06 -12.38
C ASP A 60 19.40 10.55 -12.04
N GLY A 61 20.49 11.26 -11.95
CA GLY A 61 20.48 12.71 -11.84
C GLY A 61 20.02 13.34 -13.17
N ASN A 62 19.12 14.32 -13.06
CA ASN A 62 18.43 14.94 -14.19
C ASN A 62 18.82 16.40 -14.45
N ASP A 63 19.87 16.89 -13.80
CA ASP A 63 20.31 18.30 -13.79
C ASP A 63 19.22 19.29 -13.32
N GLN A 64 18.21 18.80 -12.58
CA GLN A 64 17.16 19.61 -12.01
C GLN A 64 17.39 19.78 -10.49
N ALA A 65 16.80 20.83 -9.93
CA ALA A 65 16.78 21.02 -8.48
C ALA A 65 15.78 20.12 -7.74
N ARG A 66 14.90 19.45 -8.47
CA ARG A 66 13.79 18.66 -7.92
C ARG A 66 13.83 17.22 -8.40
N LEU A 67 13.58 16.30 -7.45
CA LEU A 67 13.46 14.87 -7.69
C LEU A 67 12.17 14.37 -7.02
N MET A 68 11.23 13.87 -7.81
CA MET A 68 10.02 13.26 -7.28
C MET A 68 10.32 11.84 -6.83
N LEU A 69 9.87 11.49 -5.62
CA LEU A 69 9.98 10.13 -5.10
C LEU A 69 8.76 9.30 -5.52
N PRO A 70 8.96 8.04 -5.92
CA PRO A 70 7.87 7.22 -6.46
C PRO A 70 6.96 6.63 -5.40
N ASN A 71 7.40 6.56 -4.13
CA ASN A 71 6.59 6.05 -3.04
C ASN A 71 6.13 7.21 -2.15
N TYR A 72 4.85 7.29 -1.90
CA TYR A 72 4.18 8.40 -1.19
C TYR A 72 3.07 7.89 -0.27
N PRO A 73 2.65 8.67 0.76
CA PRO A 73 3.24 9.93 1.18
C PRO A 73 4.62 9.73 1.80
N VAL A 74 5.56 10.62 1.50
CA VAL A 74 6.88 10.61 2.13
C VAL A 74 6.78 11.24 3.51
N THR A 75 7.16 10.50 4.54
CA THR A 75 7.07 10.95 5.94
C THR A 75 8.39 11.47 6.48
N ALA A 76 9.51 10.91 6.03
CA ALA A 76 10.84 11.34 6.45
C ALA A 76 11.88 11.02 5.37
N ILE A 77 12.95 11.83 5.33
CA ILE A 77 14.16 11.55 4.56
C ILE A 77 15.29 11.31 5.55
N ALA A 78 15.97 10.19 5.42
CA ALA A 78 17.12 9.84 6.25
C ALA A 78 18.43 10.39 5.66
N ALA A 79 18.64 10.22 4.35
CA ALA A 79 19.82 10.70 3.65
C ALA A 79 19.52 11.03 2.18
N VAL A 80 20.26 11.98 1.64
CA VAL A 80 20.32 12.29 0.21
C VAL A 80 21.78 12.37 -0.17
N THR A 81 22.20 11.54 -1.13
CA THR A 81 23.58 11.51 -1.62
C THR A 81 23.57 11.76 -3.13
N VAL A 82 24.45 12.62 -3.61
CA VAL A 82 24.63 12.92 -5.03
C VAL A 82 26.10 12.77 -5.37
N ASP A 83 26.42 11.95 -6.37
CA ASP A 83 27.81 11.63 -6.77
C ASP A 83 28.69 11.18 -5.58
N GLY A 84 28.12 10.42 -4.62
CA GLY A 84 28.81 9.97 -3.42
C GLY A 84 28.98 11.05 -2.33
N VAL A 85 28.46 12.27 -2.53
CA VAL A 85 28.49 13.36 -1.54
C VAL A 85 27.15 13.47 -0.82
N ILE A 86 27.16 13.38 0.50
CA ILE A 86 25.97 13.55 1.32
C ILE A 86 25.54 15.01 1.31
N ILE A 87 24.30 15.28 0.93
CA ILE A 87 23.70 16.61 0.98
C ILE A 87 22.95 16.73 2.32
N PRO A 88 23.28 17.69 3.18
CA PRO A 88 22.57 17.87 4.44
C PRO A 88 21.17 18.48 4.22
N PRO A 89 20.25 18.35 5.20
CA PRO A 89 18.99 19.10 5.16
C PRO A 89 19.27 20.61 5.20
N SER A 90 18.49 21.38 4.42
CA SER A 90 18.61 22.83 4.40
C SER A 90 18.11 23.43 5.72
N PRO A 91 18.94 24.18 6.44
CA PRO A 91 18.53 24.74 7.74
C PRO A 91 17.57 25.92 7.62
N GLY A 92 17.41 26.51 6.43
CA GLY A 92 16.50 27.63 6.24
C GLY A 92 16.41 28.14 4.80
N PRO A 93 15.56 29.15 4.55
CA PRO A 93 15.43 29.80 3.26
C PRO A 93 16.76 30.40 2.79
N GLY A 94 17.12 30.16 1.52
CA GLY A 94 18.36 30.69 0.93
C GLY A 94 19.64 29.94 1.32
N GLN A 95 19.56 28.90 2.17
CA GLN A 95 20.70 28.07 2.53
C GLN A 95 20.71 26.76 1.72
N SER A 96 21.91 26.29 1.38
CA SER A 96 22.10 25.05 0.62
C SER A 96 21.64 23.83 1.43
N GLY A 97 21.20 22.80 0.72
CA GLY A 97 20.75 21.55 1.31
C GLY A 97 19.44 21.06 0.68
N TRP A 98 18.99 19.89 1.08
CA TRP A 98 17.71 19.36 0.60
C TRP A 98 16.52 19.80 1.47
N VAL A 99 15.37 19.88 0.85
CA VAL A 99 14.05 20.12 1.50
C VAL A 99 13.06 19.15 0.92
N LEU A 100 12.24 18.55 1.78
CA LEU A 100 11.09 17.77 1.37
C LEU A 100 9.87 18.71 1.25
N ALA A 101 9.22 18.71 0.09
CA ALA A 101 7.95 19.38 -0.14
C ALA A 101 7.01 18.40 -0.81
N ASN A 102 5.98 17.97 -0.10
CA ASN A 102 5.12 16.85 -0.47
C ASN A 102 6.00 15.60 -0.73
N ASP A 103 5.92 15.00 -1.91
CA ASP A 103 6.68 13.80 -2.27
C ASP A 103 7.90 14.11 -3.16
N THR A 104 8.37 15.36 -3.11
CA THR A 104 9.46 15.87 -3.93
C THR A 104 10.61 16.36 -3.06
N VAL A 105 11.79 15.82 -3.30
CA VAL A 105 13.05 16.33 -2.75
C VAL A 105 13.54 17.47 -3.62
N THR A 106 13.82 18.61 -3.01
CA THR A 106 14.36 19.79 -3.70
C THR A 106 15.71 20.16 -3.10
N ILE A 107 16.76 20.27 -3.91
CA ILE A 107 18.06 20.81 -3.50
C ILE A 107 18.03 22.32 -3.68
N ARG A 108 18.19 23.05 -2.58
CA ARG A 108 18.36 24.50 -2.58
C ARG A 108 19.80 24.87 -2.92
N CYS A 109 19.96 25.90 -3.72
CA CYS A 109 21.29 26.37 -4.17
C CYS A 109 22.15 25.30 -4.85
N GLY A 110 21.49 24.29 -5.46
CA GLY A 110 22.16 23.20 -6.15
C GLY A 110 21.18 22.43 -7.02
N ARG A 111 21.64 21.31 -7.55
CA ARG A 111 20.86 20.43 -8.42
C ARG A 111 21.30 18.98 -8.27
N PHE A 112 20.48 18.06 -8.70
CA PHE A 112 20.85 16.66 -8.91
C PHE A 112 21.66 16.58 -10.21
N THR A 113 22.99 16.60 -10.10
CA THR A 113 23.90 16.56 -11.25
C THR A 113 23.55 15.45 -12.21
N GLN A 114 23.63 15.71 -13.51
CA GLN A 114 23.34 14.71 -14.52
C GLN A 114 24.28 13.52 -14.41
N GLY A 115 23.71 12.31 -14.29
CA GLY A 115 24.48 11.08 -14.17
C GLY A 115 23.55 9.87 -14.15
N LYS A 116 24.15 8.67 -14.31
CA LYS A 116 23.43 7.43 -14.18
C LYS A 116 23.62 6.86 -12.78
N VAL A 117 22.51 6.56 -12.10
CA VAL A 117 22.50 5.91 -10.79
C VAL A 117 23.38 6.65 -9.77
N ASN A 118 23.49 7.96 -9.93
CA ASN A 118 24.38 8.81 -9.13
C ASN A 118 23.67 9.53 -7.98
N VAL A 119 22.37 9.37 -7.85
CA VAL A 119 21.58 9.92 -6.74
C VAL A 119 21.04 8.76 -5.91
N GLU A 120 21.34 8.76 -4.63
CA GLU A 120 20.83 7.84 -3.63
C GLU A 120 19.94 8.61 -2.64
N VAL A 121 18.74 8.11 -2.40
CA VAL A 121 17.82 8.70 -1.44
C VAL A 121 17.30 7.60 -0.50
N ASP A 122 17.59 7.77 0.79
CA ASP A 122 17.06 6.96 1.86
C ASP A 122 15.90 7.70 2.52
N TYR A 123 14.72 7.11 2.47
CA TYR A 123 13.51 7.76 2.98
C TYR A 123 12.49 6.75 3.50
N THR A 124 11.54 7.26 4.28
CA THR A 124 10.40 6.50 4.76
C THR A 124 9.15 7.03 4.08
N ALA A 125 8.35 6.13 3.52
CA ALA A 125 7.08 6.48 2.89
C ALA A 125 5.98 5.47 3.23
N GLY A 126 4.74 5.90 3.12
CA GLY A 126 3.55 5.14 3.45
C GLY A 126 2.78 5.72 4.64
N TYR A 127 1.72 5.06 5.02
CA TYR A 127 0.85 5.48 6.10
C TYR A 127 1.22 4.76 7.39
N ALA A 128 1.24 5.47 8.52
CA ALA A 128 1.48 4.89 9.85
C ALA A 128 0.37 3.90 10.25
N ALA A 129 -0.87 4.18 9.81
CA ALA A 129 -2.00 3.26 9.87
C ALA A 129 -2.72 3.29 8.52
N PRO A 130 -3.28 2.16 8.06
CA PRO A 130 -4.05 2.15 6.82
C PRO A 130 -5.19 3.18 6.85
N PRO A 131 -5.43 3.91 5.76
CA PRO A 131 -6.60 4.79 5.65
C PRO A 131 -7.89 4.02 5.92
N PRO A 132 -8.88 4.62 6.65
CA PRO A 132 -10.09 3.91 7.05
C PRO A 132 -10.93 3.37 5.89
N ASP A 133 -10.92 4.04 4.75
CA ASP A 133 -11.61 3.61 3.53
C ASP A 133 -10.96 2.36 2.91
N LEU A 134 -9.62 2.27 2.93
CA LEU A 134 -8.89 1.07 2.52
C LEU A 134 -9.08 -0.09 3.51
N GLU A 135 -9.08 0.20 4.80
CA GLU A 135 -9.38 -0.80 5.82
C GLU A 135 -10.78 -1.39 5.62
N GLN A 136 -11.78 -0.52 5.42
CA GLN A 136 -13.16 -0.93 5.15
C GLN A 136 -13.26 -1.76 3.86
N ALA A 137 -12.63 -1.33 2.78
CA ALA A 137 -12.59 -2.08 1.52
C ALA A 137 -11.95 -3.48 1.70
N CYS A 138 -10.91 -3.58 2.52
CA CYS A 138 -10.28 -4.85 2.87
C CYS A 138 -11.23 -5.77 3.65
N LEU A 139 -11.96 -5.24 4.62
CA LEU A 139 -12.96 -5.98 5.39
C LEU A 139 -14.09 -6.50 4.50
N GLU A 140 -14.61 -5.67 3.60
CA GLU A 140 -15.66 -6.07 2.64
C GLU A 140 -15.19 -7.21 1.73
N LEU A 141 -14.00 -7.08 1.14
CA LEU A 141 -13.46 -8.09 0.24
C LEU A 141 -13.11 -9.39 0.99
N ALA A 142 -12.51 -9.29 2.18
CA ALA A 142 -12.21 -10.46 3.01
C ALA A 142 -13.49 -11.17 3.45
N SER A 143 -14.52 -10.42 3.84
CA SER A 143 -15.82 -11.00 4.25
C SER A 143 -16.53 -11.68 3.08
N LEU A 144 -16.45 -11.12 1.88
CA LEU A 144 -16.99 -11.74 0.67
C LEU A 144 -16.31 -13.09 0.41
N ARG A 145 -14.97 -13.11 0.35
CA ARG A 145 -14.20 -14.34 0.13
C ARG A 145 -14.41 -15.38 1.24
N TRP A 146 -14.60 -14.93 2.48
CA TRP A 146 -14.93 -15.83 3.58
C TRP A 146 -16.30 -16.50 3.41
N LYS A 147 -17.30 -15.75 2.97
CA LYS A 147 -18.66 -16.29 2.71
C LYS A 147 -18.70 -17.20 1.49
N GLU A 148 -17.91 -16.89 0.46
CA GLU A 148 -17.86 -17.66 -0.79
C GLU A 148 -17.00 -18.92 -0.71
N ARG A 149 -16.19 -19.12 0.34
CA ARG A 149 -15.27 -20.28 0.46
C ARG A 149 -15.97 -21.63 0.29
N ASP A 150 -17.24 -21.72 0.72
CA ASP A 150 -18.00 -22.96 0.67
C ASP A 150 -18.68 -23.19 -0.71
N HIS A 151 -18.61 -22.19 -1.59
CA HIS A 151 -19.20 -22.19 -2.94
C HIS A 151 -18.17 -22.13 -4.07
N ILE A 152 -16.89 -22.27 -3.74
CA ILE A 152 -15.81 -22.24 -4.74
C ILE A 152 -16.02 -23.34 -5.77
N GLY A 153 -16.15 -22.97 -7.05
CA GLY A 153 -16.40 -23.90 -8.16
C GLY A 153 -17.87 -24.19 -8.47
N HIS A 154 -18.81 -23.59 -7.73
CA HIS A 154 -20.25 -23.70 -8.01
C HIS A 154 -20.79 -22.39 -8.58
N ASN A 155 -21.29 -22.42 -9.82
CA ASN A 155 -21.93 -21.25 -10.46
C ASN A 155 -23.43 -21.14 -10.12
N SER A 156 -24.06 -22.23 -9.73
CA SER A 156 -25.46 -22.26 -9.33
C SER A 156 -25.74 -23.45 -8.41
N ILE A 157 -26.63 -23.29 -7.46
CA ILE A 157 -27.16 -24.36 -6.62
C ILE A 157 -28.68 -24.39 -6.82
N ALA A 158 -29.21 -25.53 -7.24
CA ALA A 158 -30.64 -25.78 -7.31
C ALA A 158 -31.08 -26.51 -6.03
N MET A 159 -31.90 -25.87 -5.21
CA MET A 159 -32.53 -26.48 -4.05
C MET A 159 -34.05 -26.25 -4.12
N GLY A 160 -34.83 -27.34 -4.11
CA GLY A 160 -36.29 -27.26 -3.97
C GLY A 160 -37.01 -26.45 -5.05
N GLY A 161 -36.51 -26.41 -6.31
CA GLY A 161 -37.17 -25.70 -7.42
C GLY A 161 -36.79 -24.22 -7.52
N GLN A 162 -35.96 -23.70 -6.63
CA GLN A 162 -35.34 -22.36 -6.76
C GLN A 162 -33.88 -22.48 -7.22
N GLN A 163 -33.55 -21.78 -8.28
CA GLN A 163 -32.17 -21.66 -8.78
C GLN A 163 -31.54 -20.39 -8.24
N THR A 164 -30.55 -20.53 -7.40
CA THR A 164 -29.75 -19.40 -6.92
C THR A 164 -28.46 -19.30 -7.77
N ASN A 165 -28.36 -18.23 -8.55
CA ASN A 165 -27.17 -17.94 -9.34
C ASN A 165 -26.19 -17.12 -8.51
N PHE A 166 -24.95 -17.60 -8.40
CA PHE A 166 -23.87 -16.85 -7.77
C PHE A 166 -23.15 -16.02 -8.82
N VAL A 167 -23.17 -14.70 -8.66
CA VAL A 167 -22.37 -13.81 -9.50
C VAL A 167 -20.99 -13.76 -8.89
N VAL A 168 -20.05 -14.52 -9.45
CA VAL A 168 -18.64 -14.48 -9.05
C VAL A 168 -18.05 -13.19 -9.62
N LYS A 169 -18.12 -12.10 -8.86
CA LYS A 169 -17.30 -10.91 -9.11
C LYS A 169 -16.04 -11.01 -8.27
N ASP A 170 -14.88 -11.03 -8.91
CA ASP A 170 -13.58 -11.07 -8.22
C ASP A 170 -13.41 -9.90 -7.25
N MET A 171 -14.04 -8.76 -7.53
CA MET A 171 -14.00 -7.56 -6.70
C MET A 171 -15.30 -6.76 -6.83
N PRO A 172 -15.94 -6.36 -5.70
CA PRO A 172 -17.05 -5.42 -5.71
C PRO A 172 -16.68 -4.07 -6.32
N ASP A 173 -17.63 -3.44 -7.02
CA ASP A 173 -17.39 -2.14 -7.65
C ASP A 173 -17.10 -1.03 -6.63
N SER A 174 -17.66 -1.12 -5.42
CA SER A 174 -17.36 -0.22 -4.29
C SER A 174 -15.87 -0.30 -3.90
N VAL A 175 -15.36 -1.50 -3.69
CA VAL A 175 -13.94 -1.74 -3.39
C VAL A 175 -13.05 -1.24 -4.52
N LYS A 176 -13.39 -1.53 -5.77
CA LYS A 176 -12.65 -1.08 -6.94
C LYS A 176 -12.55 0.45 -7.01
N THR A 177 -13.63 1.16 -6.70
CA THR A 177 -13.65 2.63 -6.71
C THR A 177 -12.68 3.20 -5.67
N VAL A 178 -12.66 2.64 -4.46
CA VAL A 178 -11.71 3.04 -3.41
C VAL A 178 -10.27 2.75 -3.85
N LEU A 179 -9.98 1.54 -4.33
CA LEU A 179 -8.63 1.18 -4.76
C LEU A 179 -8.10 2.05 -5.90
N GLN A 180 -8.97 2.49 -6.81
CA GLN A 180 -8.58 3.36 -7.92
C GLN A 180 -8.02 4.71 -7.44
N GLN A 181 -8.49 5.26 -6.33
CA GLN A 181 -8.01 6.52 -5.75
C GLN A 181 -6.56 6.41 -5.25
N TYR A 182 -6.16 5.21 -4.83
CA TYR A 182 -4.83 4.94 -4.29
C TYR A 182 -3.87 4.32 -5.31
N LYS A 183 -4.37 4.00 -6.50
CA LYS A 183 -3.57 3.33 -7.52
C LYS A 183 -2.42 4.21 -8.00
N LYS A 184 -1.20 3.66 -7.91
CA LYS A 184 -0.01 4.29 -8.48
C LYS A 184 -0.03 4.15 -9.99
N VAL A 185 0.00 5.27 -10.68
CA VAL A 185 0.22 5.29 -12.14
C VAL A 185 1.72 5.11 -12.38
N VAL A 186 2.09 4.00 -13.01
CA VAL A 186 3.47 3.79 -13.45
C VAL A 186 3.59 4.49 -14.80
N PRO A 187 4.41 5.55 -14.93
CA PRO A 187 4.66 6.15 -16.24
C PRO A 187 5.36 5.11 -17.12
N CYS A 188 4.88 4.96 -18.33
CA CYS A 188 5.49 4.12 -19.37
C CYS A 188 6.80 4.72 -19.87
#